data_b7a70cdcb9815477d623a1e8e939c081
#
_entry.id   b7a70cdcb9815477d623a1e8e939c081
#
_cell.length_a   1.000
_cell.length_b   1.000
_cell.length_c   1.000
_cell.angle_alpha   90.00
_cell.angle_beta   90.00
_cell.angle_gamma   90.00
#
_symmetry.space_group_name_H-M   'P 1'
#
loop_
_entity.id
_entity.type
_entity.pdbx_description
1 polymer ?
#
loop_
_entity_poly.entity_id
_entity_poly.type
_entity_poly.pdbx_seq_one_letter_code
_entity_poly.pdbx_strand_id
1 'polypeptide(L)'
;GGAMGVGLLYHLAHEGWTDTLLIEKGELTSGSTWHAAGLVPNFIGSLNMAKVHAYGIDLYKALEAETGMSTGWHGCGAIRLAVTEDQADWYRYVQGVLGSLGVESHLISPDEVRQRVPLMGSTDDIILGFWTPNDGWSDPTGSTNAMAVGARQLGAEIARHTLVTAVDQLPDGRWKVTTDKGEVTCDHVVNAAGHYSPQLGAMSGIDVPIVSMIHQYLITESLPEMAAQDVEMPVIRDPRSSCYYRREIDSLLIGPYETHDSITYGIDGIDWNLHFHLTPPDLEQLAPWLEISAERFPIFAEAGIKQVVSGPITHTPD
;
A
#
# COMPACT_ATOMS: atom_id res chain seq x y z
N GLY A 1 -5.24 -14.09 -1.49
CA GLY A 1 -3.77 -14.21 -1.62
C GLY A 1 -3.07 -12.87 -1.73
N GLY A 2 -3.77 -11.76 -1.49
CA GLY A 2 -3.16 -10.43 -1.37
C GLY A 2 -2.59 -10.16 0.03
N ALA A 3 -2.05 -8.95 0.23
CA ALA A 3 -1.37 -8.54 1.46
C ALA A 3 -2.21 -8.77 2.73
N MET A 4 -3.51 -8.49 2.70
CA MET A 4 -4.39 -8.66 3.86
C MET A 4 -4.60 -10.13 4.24
N GLY A 5 -4.94 -10.99 3.26
CA GLY A 5 -5.18 -12.40 3.54
C GLY A 5 -3.93 -13.16 3.94
N VAL A 6 -2.81 -12.87 3.27
CA VAL A 6 -1.50 -13.47 3.61
C VAL A 6 -0.99 -12.95 4.95
N GLY A 7 -1.14 -11.65 5.23
CA GLY A 7 -0.79 -11.06 6.51
C GLY A 7 -1.57 -11.70 7.67
N LEU A 8 -2.87 -11.90 7.50
CA LEU A 8 -3.67 -12.61 8.50
C LEU A 8 -3.18 -14.05 8.70
N LEU A 9 -2.96 -14.79 7.62
CA LEU A 9 -2.45 -16.16 7.70
C LEU A 9 -1.13 -16.25 8.46
N TYR A 10 -0.20 -15.33 8.15
CA TYR A 10 1.10 -15.24 8.82
C TYR A 10 0.95 -15.01 10.33
N HIS A 11 0.11 -14.06 10.73
CA HIS A 11 -0.09 -13.76 12.14
C HIS A 11 -0.83 -14.88 12.90
N LEU A 12 -1.82 -15.52 12.27
CA LEU A 12 -2.48 -16.68 12.86
C LEU A 12 -1.48 -17.82 13.10
N ALA A 13 -0.60 -18.09 12.14
CA ALA A 13 0.44 -19.11 12.29
C ALA A 13 1.43 -18.77 13.44
N HIS A 14 1.81 -17.50 13.59
CA HIS A 14 2.63 -17.02 14.71
C HIS A 14 1.94 -17.18 16.07
N GLU A 15 0.61 -17.01 16.12
CA GLU A 15 -0.19 -17.23 17.33
C GLU A 15 -0.49 -18.73 17.59
N GLY A 16 0.06 -19.63 16.77
CA GLY A 16 -0.07 -21.08 16.91
C GLY A 16 -1.32 -21.69 16.26
N TRP A 17 -2.04 -20.94 15.44
CA TRP A 17 -3.15 -21.45 14.63
C TRP A 17 -2.59 -22.07 13.35
N THR A 18 -2.31 -23.38 13.40
CA THR A 18 -1.70 -24.10 12.28
C THR A 18 -2.71 -24.82 11.38
N ASP A 19 -3.93 -25.08 11.87
CA ASP A 19 -5.03 -25.63 11.07
C ASP A 19 -5.76 -24.49 10.31
N THR A 20 -5.00 -23.86 9.41
CA THR A 20 -5.43 -22.70 8.63
C THR A 20 -5.14 -22.90 7.15
N LEU A 21 -6.08 -22.54 6.29
CA LEU A 21 -5.98 -22.63 4.84
C LEU A 21 -6.30 -21.28 4.19
N LEU A 22 -5.36 -20.73 3.44
CA LEU A 22 -5.61 -19.62 2.52
C LEU A 22 -5.95 -20.18 1.15
N ILE A 23 -7.09 -19.74 0.58
CA ILE A 23 -7.52 -20.13 -0.78
C ILE A 23 -7.39 -18.91 -1.69
N GLU A 24 -6.64 -19.03 -2.77
CA GLU A 24 -6.41 -17.99 -3.77
C GLU A 24 -6.76 -18.52 -5.17
N LYS A 25 -7.61 -17.79 -5.88
CA LYS A 25 -8.04 -18.17 -7.25
C LYS A 25 -6.93 -18.15 -8.29
N GLY A 26 -5.90 -17.33 -8.06
CA GLY A 26 -4.75 -17.19 -8.96
C GLY A 26 -3.42 -17.35 -8.24
N GLU A 27 -2.47 -16.49 -8.58
CA GLU A 27 -1.21 -16.38 -7.89
C GLU A 27 -1.33 -15.40 -6.70
N LEU A 28 -0.48 -15.57 -5.69
CA LEU A 28 -0.38 -14.59 -4.60
C LEU A 28 -0.09 -13.22 -5.19
N THR A 29 -0.63 -12.19 -4.56
CA THR A 29 -0.50 -10.77 -4.93
C THR A 29 -1.18 -10.33 -6.23
N SER A 30 -1.79 -11.23 -7.00
CA SER A 30 -2.33 -10.95 -8.35
C SER A 30 -3.54 -9.99 -8.41
N GLY A 31 -4.06 -9.57 -7.25
CA GLY A 31 -5.06 -8.49 -7.13
C GLY A 31 -4.41 -7.10 -7.10
N SER A 32 -4.86 -6.21 -6.20
CA SER A 32 -4.29 -4.84 -6.09
C SER A 32 -2.90 -4.79 -5.45
N THR A 33 -2.45 -5.85 -4.80
CA THR A 33 -1.18 -5.84 -4.05
C THR A 33 0.03 -5.59 -4.94
N TRP A 34 0.13 -6.25 -6.10
CA TRP A 34 1.33 -6.19 -6.95
C TRP A 34 1.57 -4.83 -7.59
N HIS A 35 0.53 -4.01 -7.76
CA HIS A 35 0.65 -2.69 -8.36
C HIS A 35 0.59 -1.55 -7.33
N ALA A 36 0.68 -1.84 -6.04
CA ALA A 36 0.75 -0.80 -5.01
C ALA A 36 2.12 -0.11 -5.01
N ALA A 37 2.13 1.19 -4.69
CA ALA A 37 3.38 1.98 -4.65
C ALA A 37 4.31 1.63 -3.48
N GLY A 38 3.85 0.83 -2.52
CA GLY A 38 4.64 0.23 -1.45
C GLY A 38 5.05 1.14 -0.30
N LEU A 39 4.47 2.34 -0.17
CA LEU A 39 4.82 3.26 0.91
C LEU A 39 4.39 2.73 2.28
N VAL A 40 5.29 2.82 3.26
CA VAL A 40 5.07 2.31 4.63
C VAL A 40 5.33 3.43 5.64
N PRO A 41 4.35 4.31 5.93
CA PRO A 41 4.49 5.45 6.81
C PRO A 41 4.02 5.16 8.24
N ASN A 42 4.66 5.81 9.24
CA ASN A 42 4.13 5.92 10.61
C ASN A 42 3.07 7.01 10.77
N PHE A 43 3.02 7.98 9.86
CA PHE A 43 2.17 9.16 10.00
C PHE A 43 0.68 8.80 10.01
N ILE A 44 0.07 8.85 11.20
CA ILE A 44 -1.38 8.66 11.41
C ILE A 44 -1.82 9.33 12.71
N GLY A 45 -3.01 9.96 12.74
CA GLY A 45 -3.53 10.64 13.94
C GLY A 45 -4.29 9.73 14.92
N SER A 46 -4.56 8.50 14.55
CA SER A 46 -5.20 7.51 15.43
C SER A 46 -4.14 6.72 16.20
N LEU A 47 -4.22 6.74 17.53
CA LEU A 47 -3.28 6.00 18.39
C LEU A 47 -3.27 4.49 18.10
N ASN A 48 -4.44 3.90 17.87
CA ASN A 48 -4.53 2.46 17.58
C ASN A 48 -3.91 2.12 16.22
N MET A 49 -4.18 2.93 15.21
CA MET A 49 -3.56 2.75 13.89
C MET A 49 -2.06 3.02 13.92
N ALA A 50 -1.59 3.99 14.72
CA ALA A 50 -0.16 4.25 14.89
C ALA A 50 0.60 3.03 15.44
N LYS A 51 -0.02 2.26 16.35
CA LYS A 51 0.56 0.98 16.84
C LYS A 51 0.68 -0.05 15.70
N VAL A 52 -0.35 -0.16 14.85
CA VAL A 52 -0.35 -1.08 13.71
C VAL A 52 0.72 -0.67 12.69
N HIS A 53 0.85 0.63 12.39
CA HIS A 53 1.86 1.13 11.46
C HIS A 53 3.28 0.89 11.97
N ALA A 54 3.56 1.22 13.25
CA ALA A 54 4.87 0.98 13.85
C ALA A 54 5.24 -0.51 13.83
N TYR A 55 4.29 -1.37 14.21
CA TYR A 55 4.46 -2.82 14.12
C TYR A 55 4.75 -3.28 12.67
N GLY A 56 4.02 -2.77 11.69
CA GLY A 56 4.21 -3.13 10.28
C GLY A 56 5.60 -2.78 9.75
N ILE A 57 6.15 -1.62 10.15
CA ILE A 57 7.51 -1.22 9.80
C ILE A 57 8.55 -2.18 10.39
N ASP A 58 8.41 -2.52 11.66
CA ASP A 58 9.32 -3.46 12.33
C ASP A 58 9.21 -4.86 11.73
N LEU A 59 8.00 -5.29 11.38
CA LEU A 59 7.76 -6.55 10.69
C LEU A 59 8.50 -6.60 9.35
N TYR A 60 8.32 -5.61 8.47
CA TYR A 60 8.95 -5.59 7.14
C TYR A 60 10.48 -5.58 7.21
N LYS A 61 11.06 -4.94 8.24
CA LYS A 61 12.50 -4.99 8.52
C LYS A 61 12.98 -6.38 8.96
N ALA A 62 12.14 -7.11 9.68
CA ALA A 62 12.51 -8.40 10.27
C ALA A 62 12.28 -9.59 9.31
N LEU A 63 11.29 -9.51 8.43
CA LEU A 63 10.82 -10.64 7.60
C LEU A 63 11.91 -11.29 6.75
N GLU A 64 12.85 -10.54 6.20
CA GLU A 64 13.92 -11.12 5.38
C GLU A 64 14.84 -12.00 6.22
N ALA A 65 15.20 -11.58 7.43
CA ALA A 65 16.02 -12.38 8.36
C ALA A 65 15.27 -13.61 8.85
N GLU A 66 13.96 -13.52 9.05
CA GLU A 66 13.11 -14.61 9.51
C GLU A 66 12.87 -15.67 8.42
N THR A 67 12.54 -15.23 7.22
CA THR A 67 12.01 -16.10 6.16
C THR A 67 13.05 -16.46 5.10
N GLY A 68 14.12 -15.71 5.00
CA GLY A 68 15.12 -15.80 3.93
C GLY A 68 14.65 -15.18 2.61
N MET A 69 13.49 -14.49 2.61
CA MET A 69 12.93 -13.86 1.41
C MET A 69 12.95 -12.34 1.55
N SER A 70 13.49 -11.65 0.53
CA SER A 70 13.56 -10.19 0.54
C SER A 70 12.19 -9.54 0.49
N THR A 71 12.00 -8.53 1.32
CA THR A 71 10.82 -7.65 1.31
C THR A 71 11.02 -6.45 0.39
N GLY A 72 12.22 -6.26 -0.14
CA GLY A 72 12.57 -5.02 -0.85
C GLY A 72 12.39 -3.79 0.05
N TRP A 73 12.72 -3.89 1.35
CA TRP A 73 12.59 -2.78 2.28
C TRP A 73 13.67 -1.72 2.04
N HIS A 74 13.22 -0.46 1.88
CA HIS A 74 14.03 0.72 1.77
C HIS A 74 13.71 1.68 2.91
N GLY A 75 14.54 1.71 3.94
CA GLY A 75 14.41 2.56 5.12
C GLY A 75 14.93 3.97 4.87
N CYS A 76 14.45 4.65 3.84
CA CYS A 76 14.90 5.98 3.43
C CYS A 76 14.25 7.12 4.23
N GLY A 77 13.34 6.80 5.15
CA GLY A 77 12.52 7.79 5.86
C GLY A 77 11.41 8.38 5.01
N ALA A 78 10.59 9.22 5.64
CA ALA A 78 9.52 9.95 4.95
C ALA A 78 9.40 11.39 5.44
N ILE A 79 9.05 12.31 4.53
CA ILE A 79 8.74 13.70 4.85
C ILE A 79 7.33 14.00 4.34
N ARG A 80 6.48 14.52 5.22
CA ARG A 80 5.20 15.09 4.85
C ARG A 80 5.29 16.59 4.94
N LEU A 81 4.94 17.32 3.87
CA LEU A 81 5.02 18.77 3.80
C LEU A 81 3.76 19.41 4.39
N ALA A 82 3.89 20.45 5.19
CA ALA A 82 2.79 21.32 5.59
C ALA A 82 2.91 22.64 4.82
N VAL A 83 1.87 23.00 4.09
CA VAL A 83 1.76 24.22 3.29
C VAL A 83 0.67 25.16 3.82
N THR A 84 -0.03 24.77 4.88
CA THR A 84 -1.00 25.58 5.62
C THR A 84 -0.77 25.44 7.13
N GLU A 85 -1.18 26.45 7.91
CA GLU A 85 -1.06 26.38 9.38
C GLU A 85 -1.91 25.24 9.96
N ASP A 86 -3.09 24.96 9.42
CA ASP A 86 -3.92 23.85 9.86
C ASP A 86 -3.20 22.49 9.69
N GLN A 87 -2.47 22.31 8.58
CA GLN A 87 -1.65 21.12 8.37
C GLN A 87 -0.48 21.08 9.36
N ALA A 88 0.18 22.22 9.63
CA ALA A 88 1.26 22.29 10.59
C ALA A 88 0.78 21.97 12.01
N ASP A 89 -0.40 22.46 12.42
CA ASP A 89 -1.01 22.13 13.72
C ASP A 89 -1.40 20.66 13.80
N TRP A 90 -1.96 20.10 12.74
CA TRP A 90 -2.23 18.67 12.66
C TRP A 90 -0.96 17.84 12.81
N TYR A 91 0.15 18.24 12.20
CA TYR A 91 1.43 17.51 12.32
C TYR A 91 2.01 17.60 13.74
N ARG A 92 1.86 18.72 14.43
CA ARG A 92 2.21 18.84 15.86
C ARG A 92 1.42 17.86 16.72
N TYR A 93 0.11 17.73 16.46
CA TYR A 93 -0.74 16.73 17.12
C TYR A 93 -0.26 15.30 16.84
N VAL A 94 -0.02 14.95 15.57
CA VAL A 94 0.46 13.61 15.17
C VAL A 94 1.81 13.30 15.82
N GLN A 95 2.71 14.28 15.91
CA GLN A 95 3.98 14.11 16.63
C GLN A 95 3.77 13.71 18.10
N GLY A 96 2.80 14.33 18.76
CA GLY A 96 2.42 13.95 20.14
C GLY A 96 1.91 12.51 20.23
N VAL A 97 1.07 12.07 19.27
CA VAL A 97 0.57 10.69 19.20
C VAL A 97 1.72 9.71 19.02
N LEU A 98 2.59 9.94 18.03
CA LEU A 98 3.73 9.06 17.76
C LEU A 98 4.73 9.04 18.92
N GLY A 99 5.01 10.20 19.52
CA GLY A 99 5.88 10.33 20.69
C GLY A 99 5.37 9.53 21.89
N SER A 100 4.04 9.43 22.10
CA SER A 100 3.46 8.59 23.16
C SER A 100 3.71 7.09 22.97
N LEU A 101 4.06 6.68 21.76
CA LEU A 101 4.40 5.29 21.39
C LEU A 101 5.93 5.07 21.28
N GLY A 102 6.74 6.11 21.51
CA GLY A 102 8.19 6.04 21.31
C GLY A 102 8.63 6.03 19.84
N VAL A 103 7.72 6.37 18.91
CA VAL A 103 8.04 6.45 17.48
C VAL A 103 8.76 7.78 17.22
N GLU A 104 9.97 7.70 16.67
CA GLU A 104 10.79 8.86 16.36
C GLU A 104 10.17 9.68 15.23
N SER A 105 9.96 10.99 15.49
CA SER A 105 9.45 11.92 14.50
C SER A 105 9.90 13.36 14.84
N HIS A 106 10.14 14.17 13.81
CA HIS A 106 10.66 15.52 13.96
C HIS A 106 9.88 16.52 13.11
N LEU A 107 9.62 17.70 13.65
CA LEU A 107 9.21 18.84 12.84
C LEU A 107 10.47 19.55 12.37
N ILE A 108 10.66 19.64 11.08
CA ILE A 108 11.86 20.19 10.44
C ILE A 108 11.52 21.45 9.63
N SER A 109 12.49 22.36 9.53
CA SER A 109 12.36 23.59 8.76
C SER A 109 12.36 23.32 7.23
N PRO A 110 11.89 24.30 6.42
CA PRO A 110 11.99 24.22 4.97
C PRO A 110 13.43 24.04 4.46
N ASP A 111 14.43 24.63 5.13
CA ASP A 111 15.83 24.45 4.79
C ASP A 111 16.32 23.03 5.06
N GLU A 112 15.89 22.40 6.14
CA GLU A 112 16.18 21.00 6.42
C GLU A 112 15.46 20.05 5.45
N VAL A 113 14.25 20.40 4.98
CA VAL A 113 13.58 19.67 3.89
C VAL A 113 14.44 19.73 2.63
N ARG A 114 14.89 20.92 2.22
CA ARG A 114 15.75 21.12 1.05
C ARG A 114 17.08 20.34 1.14
N GLN A 115 17.68 20.28 2.33
CA GLN A 115 18.91 19.51 2.54
C GLN A 115 18.70 17.99 2.34
N ARG A 116 17.54 17.46 2.76
CA ARG A 116 17.21 16.03 2.61
C ARG A 116 16.70 15.68 1.21
N VAL A 117 16.16 16.66 0.49
CA VAL A 117 15.57 16.49 -0.86
C VAL A 117 16.16 17.55 -1.79
N PRO A 118 17.45 17.44 -2.18
CA PRO A 118 18.14 18.44 -2.98
C PRO A 118 17.53 18.68 -4.37
N LEU A 119 16.79 17.68 -4.88
CA LEU A 119 16.12 17.76 -6.19
C LEU A 119 14.76 18.46 -6.15
N MET A 120 14.28 18.82 -4.95
CA MET A 120 13.06 19.62 -4.80
C MET A 120 13.31 21.04 -5.28
N GLY A 121 12.32 21.63 -5.95
CA GLY A 121 12.31 23.02 -6.36
C GLY A 121 12.15 23.99 -5.19
N SER A 122 11.38 25.07 -5.37
CA SER A 122 11.12 26.02 -4.27
C SER A 122 10.43 25.34 -3.08
N THR A 123 10.88 25.75 -1.89
CA THR A 123 10.29 25.37 -0.60
C THR A 123 9.61 26.58 0.10
N ASP A 124 9.41 27.68 -0.63
CA ASP A 124 8.91 28.96 -0.07
C ASP A 124 7.46 28.85 0.43
N ASP A 125 6.68 27.92 -0.08
CA ASP A 125 5.32 27.61 0.36
C ASP A 125 5.25 26.61 1.52
N ILE A 126 6.40 26.04 1.93
CA ILE A 126 6.45 25.05 3.01
C ILE A 126 6.58 25.76 4.35
N ILE A 127 5.66 25.51 5.28
CA ILE A 127 5.71 26.00 6.65
C ILE A 127 6.65 25.14 7.49
N LEU A 128 6.50 23.80 7.36
CA LEU A 128 7.38 22.82 8.00
C LEU A 128 7.29 21.44 7.28
N GLY A 129 8.28 20.60 7.53
CA GLY A 129 8.25 19.19 7.20
C GLY A 129 8.02 18.33 8.44
N PHE A 130 7.24 17.27 8.29
CA PHE A 130 7.14 16.19 9.28
C PHE A 130 8.04 15.03 8.85
N TRP A 131 9.16 14.87 9.53
CA TRP A 131 10.18 13.87 9.24
C TRP A 131 10.04 12.64 10.14
N THR A 132 9.95 11.45 9.53
CA THR A 132 9.97 10.14 10.20
C THR A 132 11.14 9.32 9.65
N PRO A 133 12.27 9.21 10.39
CA PRO A 133 13.49 8.58 9.89
C PRO A 133 13.37 7.07 9.67
N ASN A 134 12.45 6.42 10.37
CA ASN A 134 12.26 4.98 10.33
C ASN A 134 11.24 4.50 9.29
N ASP A 135 10.56 5.43 8.62
CA ASP A 135 9.64 5.14 7.51
C ASP A 135 10.40 4.73 6.24
N GLY A 136 9.66 4.33 5.24
CA GLY A 136 10.23 3.99 3.95
C GLY A 136 9.19 3.41 3.01
N TRP A 137 9.65 2.50 2.17
CA TRP A 137 8.80 1.74 1.27
C TRP A 137 9.34 0.31 1.13
N SER A 138 8.48 -0.59 0.66
CA SER A 138 8.85 -1.98 0.38
C SER A 138 8.26 -2.43 -0.94
N ASP A 139 8.77 -3.52 -1.52
CA ASP A 139 8.08 -4.23 -2.59
C ASP A 139 6.83 -4.93 -2.03
N PRO A 140 5.60 -4.55 -2.43
CA PRO A 140 4.40 -5.17 -1.89
C PRO A 140 4.30 -6.66 -2.20
N THR A 141 4.81 -7.08 -3.36
CA THR A 141 4.86 -8.49 -3.76
C THR A 141 5.88 -9.25 -2.91
N GLY A 142 7.08 -8.71 -2.75
CA GLY A 142 8.14 -9.29 -1.91
C GLY A 142 7.71 -9.46 -0.47
N SER A 143 7.19 -8.39 0.15
CA SER A 143 6.70 -8.42 1.54
C SER A 143 5.57 -9.43 1.76
N THR A 144 4.61 -9.50 0.83
CA THR A 144 3.50 -10.45 0.92
C THR A 144 3.99 -11.90 0.77
N ASN A 145 4.88 -12.16 -0.19
CA ASN A 145 5.46 -13.50 -0.36
C ASN A 145 6.37 -13.90 0.81
N ALA A 146 7.10 -12.98 1.42
CA ALA A 146 7.88 -13.25 2.63
C ALA A 146 6.97 -13.70 3.78
N MET A 147 5.85 -13.00 4.02
CA MET A 147 4.84 -13.45 5.00
C MET A 147 4.25 -14.82 4.64
N ALA A 148 4.01 -15.12 3.36
CA ALA A 148 3.52 -16.42 2.92
C ALA A 148 4.53 -17.54 3.18
N VAL A 149 5.82 -17.28 3.00
CA VAL A 149 6.91 -18.21 3.35
C VAL A 149 6.93 -18.46 4.86
N GLY A 150 6.91 -17.39 5.68
CA GLY A 150 6.87 -17.50 7.14
C GLY A 150 5.67 -18.30 7.66
N ALA A 151 4.47 -18.03 7.11
CA ALA A 151 3.26 -18.77 7.46
C ALA A 151 3.40 -20.29 7.18
N ARG A 152 3.94 -20.65 6.00
CA ARG A 152 4.18 -22.05 5.63
C ARG A 152 5.24 -22.73 6.50
N GLN A 153 6.29 -22.02 6.87
CA GLN A 153 7.33 -22.55 7.79
C GLN A 153 6.73 -22.90 9.15
N LEU A 154 5.68 -22.20 9.56
CA LEU A 154 4.93 -22.44 10.78
C LEU A 154 3.77 -23.45 10.64
N GLY A 155 3.54 -24.00 9.45
CA GLY A 155 2.58 -25.08 9.19
C GLY A 155 1.26 -24.65 8.55
N ALA A 156 1.06 -23.37 8.24
CA ALA A 156 -0.14 -22.91 7.50
C ALA A 156 -0.15 -23.39 6.05
N GLU A 157 -1.35 -23.64 5.50
CA GLU A 157 -1.53 -24.10 4.13
C GLU A 157 -1.99 -22.97 3.19
N ILE A 158 -1.54 -23.02 1.95
CA ILE A 158 -1.94 -22.09 0.88
C ILE A 158 -2.31 -22.89 -0.38
N ALA A 159 -3.57 -22.80 -0.79
CA ALA A 159 -4.10 -23.38 -2.03
C ALA A 159 -4.23 -22.28 -3.09
N ARG A 160 -3.29 -22.23 -4.03
CA ARG A 160 -3.34 -21.33 -5.19
C ARG A 160 -4.12 -21.97 -6.35
N HIS A 161 -4.52 -21.15 -7.33
CA HIS A 161 -5.31 -21.58 -8.50
C HIS A 161 -6.57 -22.34 -8.10
N THR A 162 -7.21 -21.90 -7.02
CA THR A 162 -8.38 -22.54 -6.44
C THR A 162 -9.46 -21.49 -6.25
N LEU A 163 -10.52 -21.57 -7.05
CA LEU A 163 -11.61 -20.58 -7.02
C LEU A 163 -12.69 -21.03 -6.04
N VAL A 164 -13.02 -20.18 -5.08
CA VAL A 164 -14.20 -20.38 -4.23
C VAL A 164 -15.46 -20.10 -5.05
N THR A 165 -16.39 -21.04 -5.07
CA THR A 165 -17.64 -20.97 -5.84
C THR A 165 -18.89 -20.88 -4.96
N ALA A 166 -18.81 -21.30 -3.68
CA ALA A 166 -19.89 -21.12 -2.70
C ALA A 166 -19.32 -21.10 -1.28
N VAL A 167 -20.04 -20.41 -0.37
CA VAL A 167 -19.76 -20.35 1.07
C VAL A 167 -21.10 -20.49 1.79
N ASP A 168 -21.34 -21.66 2.40
CA ASP A 168 -22.61 -22.02 3.03
C ASP A 168 -22.41 -22.24 4.52
N GLN A 169 -23.29 -21.70 5.35
CA GLN A 169 -23.32 -22.06 6.77
C GLN A 169 -24.04 -23.37 6.99
N LEU A 170 -23.41 -24.28 7.71
CA LEU A 170 -23.98 -25.58 8.06
C LEU A 170 -24.94 -25.48 9.29
N PRO A 171 -25.83 -26.45 9.47
CA PRO A 171 -26.77 -26.44 10.62
C PRO A 171 -26.08 -26.48 12.00
N ASP A 172 -24.86 -26.97 12.08
CA ASP A 172 -24.04 -27.02 13.30
C ASP A 172 -23.25 -25.73 13.56
N GLY A 173 -23.39 -24.73 12.70
CA GLY A 173 -22.75 -23.41 12.81
C GLY A 173 -21.40 -23.31 12.09
N ARG A 174 -20.84 -24.42 11.63
CA ARG A 174 -19.62 -24.41 10.82
C ARG A 174 -19.90 -23.91 9.40
N TRP A 175 -18.85 -23.70 8.63
CA TRP A 175 -18.91 -23.27 7.23
C TRP A 175 -18.44 -24.35 6.30
N LYS A 176 -19.13 -24.49 5.18
CA LYS A 176 -18.69 -25.27 4.03
C LYS A 176 -18.26 -24.31 2.92
N VAL A 177 -17.00 -24.39 2.54
CA VAL A 177 -16.44 -23.64 1.41
C VAL A 177 -16.28 -24.59 0.24
N THR A 178 -17.02 -24.34 -0.83
CA THR A 178 -16.93 -25.11 -2.08
C THR A 178 -16.00 -24.40 -3.04
N THR A 179 -15.11 -25.16 -3.68
CA THR A 179 -14.17 -24.65 -4.67
C THR A 179 -14.28 -25.47 -5.96
N ASP A 180 -13.63 -24.99 -7.02
CA ASP A 180 -13.48 -25.73 -8.27
C ASP A 180 -12.62 -27.01 -8.16
N LYS A 181 -11.99 -27.25 -6.98
CA LYS A 181 -11.11 -28.40 -6.70
C LYS A 181 -11.59 -29.31 -5.58
N GLY A 182 -12.67 -28.96 -4.90
CA GLY A 182 -13.20 -29.72 -3.77
C GLY A 182 -13.86 -28.86 -2.73
N GLU A 183 -14.14 -29.43 -1.56
CA GLU A 183 -14.83 -28.77 -0.47
C GLU A 183 -13.99 -28.82 0.82
N VAL A 184 -14.11 -27.75 1.63
CA VAL A 184 -13.51 -27.64 2.95
C VAL A 184 -14.60 -27.27 3.95
N THR A 185 -14.58 -27.91 5.13
CA THR A 185 -15.41 -27.52 6.27
C THR A 185 -14.54 -26.89 7.35
N CYS A 186 -14.94 -25.73 7.86
CA CYS A 186 -14.17 -24.97 8.85
C CYS A 186 -15.09 -24.25 9.84
N ASP A 187 -14.54 -23.83 10.97
CA ASP A 187 -15.26 -23.07 12.00
C ASP A 187 -15.40 -21.58 11.62
N HIS A 188 -14.40 -21.03 10.90
CA HIS A 188 -14.37 -19.62 10.53
C HIS A 188 -13.96 -19.44 9.07
N VAL A 189 -14.61 -18.49 8.40
CA VAL A 189 -14.23 -17.99 7.07
C VAL A 189 -13.93 -16.51 7.17
N VAL A 190 -12.78 -16.11 6.66
CA VAL A 190 -12.40 -14.69 6.57
C VAL A 190 -12.39 -14.26 5.10
N ASN A 191 -13.20 -13.26 4.79
CA ASN A 191 -13.22 -12.63 3.48
C ASN A 191 -12.11 -11.58 3.39
N ALA A 192 -11.03 -11.94 2.71
CA ALA A 192 -9.89 -11.06 2.40
C ALA A 192 -9.69 -10.92 0.88
N ALA A 193 -10.79 -10.96 0.11
CA ALA A 193 -10.80 -11.06 -1.34
C ALA A 193 -10.58 -9.70 -2.06
N GLY A 194 -10.23 -8.62 -1.35
CA GLY A 194 -9.95 -7.30 -1.94
C GLY A 194 -11.16 -6.78 -2.72
N HIS A 195 -10.98 -6.41 -3.96
CA HIS A 195 -12.07 -5.91 -4.80
C HIS A 195 -13.15 -6.96 -5.14
N TYR A 196 -12.87 -8.25 -4.93
CA TYR A 196 -13.88 -9.32 -5.03
C TYR A 196 -14.67 -9.55 -3.73
N SER A 197 -14.38 -8.82 -2.65
CA SER A 197 -15.04 -9.04 -1.35
C SER A 197 -16.57 -8.90 -1.38
N PRO A 198 -17.17 -7.98 -2.16
CA PRO A 198 -18.63 -7.95 -2.32
C PRO A 198 -19.20 -9.22 -2.93
N GLN A 199 -18.55 -9.74 -3.98
CA GLN A 199 -19.00 -10.97 -4.67
C GLN A 199 -18.83 -12.19 -3.79
N LEU A 200 -17.75 -12.29 -3.01
CA LEU A 200 -17.55 -13.38 -2.05
C LEU A 200 -18.52 -13.26 -0.86
N GLY A 201 -18.76 -12.06 -0.35
CA GLY A 201 -19.74 -11.81 0.73
C GLY A 201 -21.14 -12.22 0.33
N ALA A 202 -21.56 -11.94 -0.91
CA ALA A 202 -22.86 -12.32 -1.42
C ALA A 202 -23.10 -13.84 -1.43
N MET A 203 -22.05 -14.68 -1.53
CA MET A 203 -22.15 -16.15 -1.44
C MET A 203 -22.64 -16.59 -0.05
N SER A 204 -22.38 -15.81 1.00
CA SER A 204 -22.85 -16.07 2.37
C SER A 204 -23.99 -15.14 2.82
N GLY A 205 -24.57 -14.38 1.89
CA GLY A 205 -25.66 -13.44 2.18
C GLY A 205 -25.23 -12.16 2.91
N ILE A 206 -23.93 -11.82 2.88
CA ILE A 206 -23.38 -10.64 3.52
C ILE A 206 -23.11 -9.57 2.45
N ASP A 207 -23.66 -8.37 2.66
CA ASP A 207 -23.32 -7.21 1.86
C ASP A 207 -22.05 -6.57 2.42
N VAL A 208 -20.99 -6.51 1.59
CA VAL A 208 -19.70 -5.92 1.96
C VAL A 208 -19.56 -4.59 1.25
N PRO A 209 -19.59 -3.44 1.96
CA PRO A 209 -19.64 -2.12 1.36
C PRO A 209 -18.25 -1.66 0.87
N ILE A 210 -17.71 -2.33 -0.12
CA ILE A 210 -16.46 -1.98 -0.79
C ILE A 210 -16.76 -1.43 -2.18
N VAL A 211 -16.19 -0.27 -2.49
CA VAL A 211 -16.16 0.28 -3.84
C VAL A 211 -14.72 0.34 -4.31
N SER A 212 -14.43 -0.23 -5.46
CA SER A 212 -13.13 -0.09 -6.10
C SER A 212 -13.10 1.16 -6.98
N MET A 213 -11.99 1.88 -6.94
CA MET A 213 -11.75 3.07 -7.75
C MET A 213 -10.43 2.91 -8.49
N ILE A 214 -10.36 3.44 -9.70
CA ILE A 214 -9.11 3.49 -10.46
C ILE A 214 -8.20 4.51 -9.80
N HIS A 215 -6.97 4.10 -9.55
CA HIS A 215 -5.89 4.96 -9.08
C HIS A 215 -4.67 4.78 -9.96
N GLN A 216 -3.92 5.85 -10.19
CA GLN A 216 -2.80 5.85 -11.10
C GLN A 216 -1.56 6.44 -10.45
N TYR A 217 -0.39 5.93 -10.85
CA TYR A 217 0.89 6.60 -10.62
C TYR A 217 1.78 6.41 -11.84
N LEU A 218 2.77 7.26 -11.98
CA LEU A 218 3.74 7.15 -13.06
C LEU A 218 5.18 6.99 -12.53
N ILE A 219 6.01 6.41 -13.38
CA ILE A 219 7.45 6.30 -13.20
C ILE A 219 8.09 7.02 -14.38
N THR A 220 9.02 7.94 -14.11
CA THR A 220 9.77 8.65 -15.15
C THR A 220 10.78 7.72 -15.81
N GLU A 221 11.31 8.14 -16.97
CA GLU A 221 12.58 7.59 -17.42
C GLU A 221 13.70 7.90 -16.43
N SER A 222 14.86 7.27 -16.61
CA SER A 222 16.03 7.48 -15.77
C SER A 222 16.44 8.97 -15.73
N LEU A 223 16.69 9.46 -14.53
CA LEU A 223 17.11 10.83 -14.25
C LEU A 223 18.55 10.82 -13.75
N PRO A 224 19.50 11.36 -14.54
CA PRO A 224 20.92 11.39 -14.14
C PRO A 224 21.15 12.05 -12.77
N GLU A 225 20.37 13.09 -12.44
CA GLU A 225 20.43 13.78 -11.16
C GLU A 225 19.98 12.89 -10.01
N MET A 226 19.00 12.01 -10.23
CA MET A 226 18.56 11.01 -9.26
C MET A 226 19.61 9.91 -9.09
N ALA A 227 20.18 9.45 -10.19
CA ALA A 227 21.24 8.43 -10.18
C ALA A 227 22.51 8.92 -9.47
N ALA A 228 22.79 10.23 -9.52
CA ALA A 228 23.96 10.86 -8.88
C ALA A 228 23.81 11.05 -7.36
N GLN A 229 22.63 10.80 -6.78
CA GLN A 229 22.44 10.92 -5.34
C GLN A 229 23.01 9.69 -4.60
N ASP A 230 23.97 9.90 -3.72
CA ASP A 230 24.56 8.86 -2.86
C ASP A 230 23.60 8.34 -1.80
N VAL A 231 22.65 9.19 -1.38
CA VAL A 231 21.64 8.87 -0.35
C VAL A 231 20.28 8.78 -1.02
N GLU A 232 19.54 7.73 -0.71
CA GLU A 232 18.18 7.56 -1.22
C GLU A 232 17.26 8.69 -0.73
N MET A 233 16.51 9.28 -1.66
CA MET A 233 15.54 10.32 -1.35
C MET A 233 14.45 9.77 -0.41
N PRO A 234 14.09 10.47 0.67
CA PRO A 234 12.95 10.11 1.49
C PRO A 234 11.66 10.04 0.66
N VAL A 235 10.71 9.22 1.12
CA VAL A 235 9.34 9.30 0.60
C VAL A 235 8.75 10.67 0.92
N ILE A 236 8.21 11.37 -0.08
CA ILE A 236 7.60 12.68 0.10
C ILE A 236 6.09 12.57 -0.05
N ARG A 237 5.36 13.26 0.83
CA ARG A 237 3.93 13.54 0.70
C ARG A 237 3.73 15.04 0.62
N ASP A 238 3.21 15.52 -0.51
CA ASP A 238 2.94 16.93 -0.73
C ASP A 238 1.43 17.16 -0.86
N PRO A 239 0.78 17.79 0.13
CA PRO A 239 -0.65 18.06 0.06
C PRO A 239 -1.01 19.13 -0.98
N ARG A 240 -0.07 20.00 -1.41
CA ARG A 240 -0.31 21.00 -2.46
C ARG A 240 -0.61 20.31 -3.80
N SER A 241 0.20 19.33 -4.17
CA SER A 241 0.02 18.53 -5.39
C SER A 241 -0.92 17.35 -5.20
N SER A 242 -1.34 17.06 -3.95
CA SER A 242 -2.01 15.81 -3.57
C SER A 242 -1.22 14.55 -3.96
N CYS A 243 0.10 14.65 -4.06
CA CYS A 243 0.97 13.59 -4.56
C CYS A 243 1.86 13.00 -3.47
N TYR A 244 2.28 11.76 -3.74
CA TYR A 244 3.45 11.19 -3.11
C TYR A 244 4.55 11.01 -4.16
N TYR A 245 5.80 11.05 -3.67
CA TYR A 245 6.99 10.88 -4.49
C TYR A 245 7.95 9.94 -3.78
N ARG A 246 8.57 9.05 -4.55
CA ARG A 246 9.68 8.25 -4.07
C ARG A 246 10.66 7.94 -5.20
N ARG A 247 11.87 7.59 -4.82
CA ARG A 247 12.84 7.07 -5.78
C ARG A 247 12.42 5.67 -6.24
N GLU A 248 12.58 5.39 -7.53
CA GLU A 248 12.45 4.08 -8.14
C GLU A 248 13.72 3.79 -8.94
N ILE A 249 14.72 3.18 -8.30
CA ILE A 249 16.09 3.00 -8.81
C ILE A 249 16.74 4.36 -9.11
N ASP A 250 16.74 4.81 -10.35
CA ASP A 250 17.24 6.10 -10.84
C ASP A 250 16.14 6.99 -11.44
N SER A 251 14.89 6.62 -11.21
CA SER A 251 13.68 7.30 -11.67
C SER A 251 12.90 7.92 -10.50
N LEU A 252 11.99 8.82 -10.80
CA LEU A 252 11.03 9.37 -9.85
C LEU A 252 9.66 8.68 -10.06
N LEU A 253 9.12 8.09 -9.00
CA LEU A 253 7.75 7.65 -8.96
C LEU A 253 6.87 8.76 -8.39
N ILE A 254 5.79 9.10 -9.10
CA ILE A 254 4.84 10.16 -8.76
C ILE A 254 3.44 9.55 -8.74
N GLY A 255 2.77 9.61 -7.60
CA GLY A 255 1.41 9.10 -7.44
C GLY A 255 0.46 10.18 -6.89
N PRO A 256 -0.35 10.79 -7.76
CA PRO A 256 -1.42 11.67 -7.34
C PRO A 256 -2.53 10.89 -6.66
N TYR A 257 -3.15 11.48 -5.63
CA TYR A 257 -4.46 11.08 -5.16
C TYR A 257 -5.49 12.03 -5.76
N GLU A 258 -6.26 11.54 -6.69
CA GLU A 258 -7.29 12.30 -7.38
C GLU A 258 -8.34 12.77 -6.36
N THR A 259 -8.50 14.07 -6.23
CA THR A 259 -9.48 14.69 -5.31
C THR A 259 -10.87 14.88 -5.92
N HIS A 260 -10.97 14.69 -7.23
CA HIS A 260 -12.20 14.76 -8.02
C HIS A 260 -12.08 13.82 -9.24
N ASP A 261 -13.18 13.58 -9.92
CA ASP A 261 -13.27 12.77 -11.14
C ASP A 261 -12.75 11.33 -11.03
N SER A 262 -12.73 10.81 -9.79
CA SER A 262 -12.32 9.42 -9.55
C SER A 262 -13.30 8.44 -10.22
N ILE A 263 -12.75 7.47 -10.94
CA ILE A 263 -13.52 6.49 -11.71
C ILE A 263 -13.74 5.24 -10.87
N THR A 264 -15.00 4.83 -10.72
CA THR A 264 -15.35 3.56 -10.06
C THR A 264 -15.05 2.38 -10.97
N TYR A 265 -14.70 1.23 -10.39
CA TYR A 265 -14.38 0.01 -11.11
C TYR A 265 -15.20 -1.17 -10.58
N GLY A 266 -15.84 -1.90 -11.52
CA GLY A 266 -16.49 -3.17 -11.21
C GLY A 266 -17.70 -3.09 -10.27
N ILE A 267 -18.48 -2.00 -10.30
CA ILE A 267 -19.68 -1.83 -9.45
C ILE A 267 -20.69 -2.98 -9.68
N ASP A 268 -20.86 -3.40 -10.94
CA ASP A 268 -21.79 -4.48 -11.32
C ASP A 268 -21.16 -5.88 -11.21
N GLY A 269 -19.97 -5.97 -10.62
CA GLY A 269 -19.19 -7.19 -10.47
C GLY A 269 -17.92 -7.17 -11.31
N ILE A 270 -16.97 -8.02 -10.92
CA ILE A 270 -15.64 -8.15 -11.53
C ILE A 270 -15.48 -9.56 -12.04
N ASP A 271 -14.94 -9.74 -13.25
CA ASP A 271 -14.64 -11.04 -13.82
C ASP A 271 -13.63 -11.80 -12.96
N TRP A 272 -14.00 -13.00 -12.51
CA TRP A 272 -13.15 -13.87 -11.70
C TRP A 272 -11.84 -14.28 -12.39
N ASN A 273 -11.77 -14.19 -13.72
CA ASN A 273 -10.57 -14.56 -14.49
C ASN A 273 -9.49 -13.48 -14.52
N LEU A 274 -9.73 -12.29 -13.96
CA LEU A 274 -8.73 -11.22 -13.96
C LEU A 274 -7.61 -11.51 -12.94
N HIS A 275 -6.37 -11.46 -13.42
CA HIS A 275 -5.14 -11.59 -12.66
C HIS A 275 -4.11 -10.61 -13.19
N PHE A 276 -3.35 -9.96 -12.32
CA PHE A 276 -2.33 -8.97 -12.71
C PHE A 276 -2.89 -7.95 -13.72
N HIS A 277 -4.11 -7.50 -13.45
CA HIS A 277 -4.85 -6.64 -14.37
C HIS A 277 -4.57 -5.16 -14.06
N LEU A 278 -4.22 -4.41 -15.10
CA LEU A 278 -4.16 -2.96 -15.11
C LEU A 278 -5.24 -2.41 -16.04
N THR A 279 -5.75 -1.24 -15.71
CA THR A 279 -6.64 -0.48 -16.58
C THR A 279 -5.81 0.39 -17.53
N PRO A 280 -6.37 0.83 -18.68
CA PRO A 280 -5.70 1.80 -19.53
C PRO A 280 -5.36 3.07 -18.75
N PRO A 281 -4.14 3.64 -18.94
CA PRO A 281 -3.77 4.88 -18.28
C PRO A 281 -4.54 6.07 -18.86
N ASP A 282 -4.84 7.04 -18.00
CA ASP A 282 -5.46 8.32 -18.37
C ASP A 282 -4.56 9.48 -17.91
N LEU A 283 -3.72 9.97 -18.81
CA LEU A 283 -2.82 11.10 -18.52
C LEU A 283 -3.56 12.44 -18.50
N GLU A 284 -4.67 12.57 -19.21
CA GLU A 284 -5.49 13.80 -19.18
C GLU A 284 -6.08 13.99 -17.78
N GLN A 285 -6.57 12.90 -17.18
CA GLN A 285 -7.04 12.92 -15.79
C GLN A 285 -5.92 13.32 -14.83
N LEU A 286 -4.69 12.85 -15.02
CA LEU A 286 -3.56 13.14 -14.13
C LEU A 286 -2.95 14.53 -14.32
N ALA A 287 -3.14 15.17 -15.47
CA ALA A 287 -2.45 16.41 -15.86
C ALA A 287 -2.45 17.50 -14.77
N PRO A 288 -3.57 17.83 -14.09
CA PRO A 288 -3.57 18.90 -13.09
C PRO A 288 -2.59 18.68 -11.93
N TRP A 289 -2.44 17.43 -11.48
CA TRP A 289 -1.51 17.09 -10.40
C TRP A 289 -0.07 16.99 -10.89
N LEU A 290 0.14 16.53 -12.13
CA LEU A 290 1.46 16.45 -12.75
C LEU A 290 2.07 17.83 -13.00
N GLU A 291 1.26 18.82 -13.40
CA GLU A 291 1.71 20.21 -13.55
C GLU A 291 2.24 20.77 -12.23
N ILE A 292 1.51 20.60 -11.13
CA ILE A 292 1.98 21.02 -9.80
C ILE A 292 3.20 20.20 -9.36
N SER A 293 3.27 18.92 -9.72
CA SER A 293 4.41 18.07 -9.42
C SER A 293 5.68 18.55 -10.14
N ALA A 294 5.57 19.07 -11.37
CA ALA A 294 6.68 19.65 -12.10
C ALA A 294 7.22 20.95 -11.45
N GLU A 295 6.35 21.73 -10.79
CA GLU A 295 6.81 22.85 -9.96
C GLU A 295 7.55 22.37 -8.72
N ARG A 296 7.08 21.29 -8.07
CA ARG A 296 7.70 20.72 -6.88
C ARG A 296 9.03 20.02 -7.17
N PHE A 297 9.11 19.32 -8.28
CA PHE A 297 10.31 18.64 -8.79
C PHE A 297 10.59 19.07 -10.22
N PRO A 298 11.34 20.17 -10.45
CA PRO A 298 11.60 20.69 -11.80
C PRO A 298 12.25 19.68 -12.76
N ILE A 299 13.02 18.73 -12.22
CA ILE A 299 13.62 17.64 -13.02
C ILE A 299 12.55 16.77 -13.72
N PHE A 300 11.33 16.72 -13.18
CA PHE A 300 10.22 16.00 -13.78
C PHE A 300 9.71 16.66 -15.06
N ALA A 301 9.78 18.01 -15.16
CA ALA A 301 9.28 18.73 -16.34
C ALA A 301 10.02 18.34 -17.65
N GLU A 302 11.26 17.87 -17.53
CA GLU A 302 12.09 17.46 -18.67
C GLU A 302 12.16 15.92 -18.83
N ALA A 303 11.58 15.18 -17.90
CA ALA A 303 11.61 13.73 -17.88
C ALA A 303 10.60 13.11 -18.85
N GLY A 304 10.99 12.06 -19.57
CA GLY A 304 10.05 11.17 -20.23
C GLY A 304 9.28 10.29 -19.22
N ILE A 305 8.12 9.80 -19.61
CA ILE A 305 7.35 8.83 -18.84
C ILE A 305 7.72 7.43 -19.30
N LYS A 306 8.32 6.64 -18.41
CA LYS A 306 8.67 5.24 -18.66
C LYS A 306 7.45 4.33 -18.54
N GLN A 307 6.63 4.57 -17.53
CA GLN A 307 5.46 3.73 -17.24
C GLN A 307 4.39 4.50 -16.49
N VAL A 308 3.13 4.23 -16.81
CA VAL A 308 1.97 4.56 -15.98
C VAL A 308 1.35 3.27 -15.48
N VAL A 309 1.17 3.16 -14.17
CA VAL A 309 0.47 2.06 -13.54
C VAL A 309 -0.92 2.56 -13.17
N SER A 310 -1.95 1.97 -13.76
CA SER A 310 -3.36 2.32 -13.54
C SER A 310 -4.10 1.06 -13.13
N GLY A 311 -4.71 1.06 -11.95
CA GLY A 311 -5.38 -0.14 -11.45
C GLY A 311 -6.37 0.14 -10.33
N PRO A 312 -7.26 -0.84 -10.04
CA PRO A 312 -8.28 -0.66 -9.03
C PRO A 312 -7.69 -0.78 -7.61
N ILE A 313 -8.05 0.17 -6.76
CA ILE A 313 -7.84 0.11 -5.31
C ILE A 313 -9.20 0.09 -4.60
N THR A 314 -9.27 -0.60 -3.47
CA THR A 314 -10.50 -0.75 -2.70
C THR A 314 -10.69 0.38 -1.71
N HIS A 315 -11.92 0.87 -1.58
CA HIS A 315 -12.33 1.85 -0.58
C HIS A 315 -13.49 1.30 0.25
N THR A 316 -13.45 1.56 1.55
CA THR A 316 -14.51 1.24 2.52
C THR A 316 -15.00 2.52 3.18
N PRO A 317 -16.22 2.55 3.74
CA PRO A 317 -16.76 3.74 4.40
C PRO A 317 -16.11 4.03 5.76
N ASP A 318 -15.30 3.14 6.31
CA ASP A 318 -14.66 3.20 7.64
C ASP A 318 -13.13 3.16 7.57
#